data_5a85e147837c29c2ad7c9d36234e1661
#
_entry.id   5a85e147837c29c2ad7c9d36234e1661
#
_cell.length_a   1.000
_cell.length_b   1.000
_cell.length_c   1.000
_cell.angle_alpha   90.00
_cell.angle_beta   90.00
_cell.angle_gamma   90.00
#
_symmetry.space_group_name_H-M   'P 1'
#
loop_
_entity.id
_entity.type
_entity.pdbx_description
1 polymer ?
#
loop_
_entity_poly.entity_id
_entity_poly.type
_entity_poly.pdbx_seq_one_letter_code
_entity_poly.pdbx_strand_id
1 'polypeptide(L)'
;MNVQAEGRFAEIVEDRNIYDNMLVPFWSWQEKSHEMYQLLCENREKDFIKFKLDLVKDSIKLSHCYISAKGISIVPNCTPIHKIKSFDDAKRRIYMSATLPDDSPFATVMGVDFKEDMRVITPEKANDIGERLIVVPKLINKELTEMEMRNALIEKAKEYNVVVLVPSFAMSKYWESNGGVVLSSGNISEGVSHIKENSHGLYVIVNRYDGIDLPDNSCRILVIDGLPNISNM
;
A
#
# COMPACT_ATOMS: atom_id res chain seq x y z
N MET A 1 -13.07 23.14 15.36
CA MET A 1 -11.94 22.21 15.43
C MET A 1 -11.32 22.31 16.82
N ASN A 2 -11.01 21.19 17.45
CA ASN A 2 -10.46 21.18 18.80
C ASN A 2 -9.01 21.65 18.77
N VAL A 3 -8.59 22.47 19.72
CA VAL A 3 -7.24 23.09 19.81
C VAL A 3 -6.08 22.08 19.66
N GLN A 4 -6.29 20.82 20.07
CA GLN A 4 -5.31 19.75 19.87
C GLN A 4 -5.15 19.28 18.41
N ALA A 5 -6.11 19.56 17.54
CA ALA A 5 -6.04 19.19 16.13
C ALA A 5 -5.41 20.31 15.28
N GLU A 6 -5.38 21.55 15.75
CA GLU A 6 -4.84 22.69 15.01
C GLU A 6 -3.32 22.58 14.81
N GLY A 7 -2.58 22.20 15.86
CA GLY A 7 -1.12 22.00 15.75
C GLY A 7 -0.76 20.90 14.75
N ARG A 8 -1.44 19.74 14.82
CA ARG A 8 -1.19 18.63 13.91
C ARG A 8 -1.65 18.92 12.47
N PHE A 9 -2.71 19.69 12.32
CA PHE A 9 -3.15 20.16 11.00
C PHE A 9 -2.09 21.08 10.36
N ALA A 10 -1.54 22.02 11.14
CA ALA A 10 -0.47 22.89 10.68
C ALA A 10 0.78 22.10 10.28
N GLU A 11 1.22 21.14 11.10
CA GLU A 11 2.34 20.26 10.79
C GLU A 11 2.14 19.52 9.45
N ILE A 12 0.96 18.96 9.20
CA ILE A 12 0.69 18.20 7.98
C ILE A 12 0.61 19.10 6.74
N VAL A 13 -0.03 20.27 6.88
CA VAL A 13 -0.31 21.14 5.73
C VAL A 13 0.82 22.14 5.49
N GLU A 14 1.42 22.70 6.53
CA GLU A 14 2.46 23.73 6.45
C GLU A 14 3.85 23.13 6.24
N ASP A 15 4.20 22.05 6.97
CA ASP A 15 5.49 21.36 6.80
C ASP A 15 5.56 20.54 5.52
N ARG A 16 4.46 20.47 4.78
CA ARG A 16 4.36 19.73 3.50
C ARG A 16 4.89 18.29 3.59
N ASN A 17 4.72 17.66 4.74
CA ASN A 17 5.01 16.24 4.87
C ASN A 17 4.01 15.46 4.03
N ILE A 18 4.38 15.17 2.79
CA ILE A 18 3.54 14.48 1.79
C ILE A 18 3.21 13.02 2.19
N TYR A 19 3.85 12.51 3.23
CA TYR A 19 3.71 11.14 3.70
C TYR A 19 2.80 11.02 4.93
N ASP A 20 2.48 12.14 5.54
CA ASP A 20 1.62 12.16 6.71
C ASP A 20 0.18 12.46 6.34
N ASN A 21 -0.74 11.76 6.97
CA ASN A 21 -2.16 12.03 6.85
C ASN A 21 -2.84 11.98 8.21
N MET A 22 -3.89 12.75 8.36
CA MET A 22 -4.66 12.86 9.58
C MET A 22 -6.09 12.38 9.33
N LEU A 23 -6.53 11.40 10.09
CA LEU A 23 -7.93 11.06 10.15
C LEU A 23 -8.69 12.16 10.90
N VAL A 24 -9.69 12.75 10.25
CA VAL A 24 -10.61 13.70 10.88
C VAL A 24 -11.45 12.94 11.90
N PRO A 25 -11.55 13.42 13.16
CA PRO A 25 -12.42 12.80 14.15
C PRO A 25 -13.84 12.64 13.66
N PHE A 26 -14.44 11.48 13.87
CA PHE A 26 -15.75 11.14 13.30
C PHE A 26 -16.84 12.14 13.65
N TRP A 27 -16.90 12.62 14.90
CA TRP A 27 -17.87 13.64 15.32
C TRP A 27 -17.70 14.96 14.56
N SER A 28 -16.46 15.42 14.34
CA SER A 28 -16.18 16.62 13.57
C SER A 28 -16.62 16.46 12.11
N TRP A 29 -16.37 15.27 11.55
CA TRP A 29 -16.85 14.95 10.22
C TRP A 29 -18.37 14.92 10.13
N GLN A 30 -19.04 14.33 11.11
CA GLN A 30 -20.52 14.30 11.18
C GLN A 30 -21.11 15.71 11.13
N GLU A 31 -20.53 16.67 11.84
CA GLU A 31 -20.97 18.06 11.87
C GLU A 31 -20.74 18.77 10.53
N LYS A 32 -19.61 18.51 9.88
CA LYS A 32 -19.13 19.24 8.70
C LYS A 32 -19.38 18.54 7.36
N SER A 33 -19.81 17.29 7.37
CA SER A 33 -20.02 16.50 6.15
C SER A 33 -21.05 17.13 5.19
N HIS A 34 -22.07 17.80 5.72
CA HIS A 34 -23.06 18.47 4.90
C HIS A 34 -22.48 19.70 4.18
N GLU A 35 -21.72 20.53 4.89
CA GLU A 35 -21.04 21.69 4.29
C GLU A 35 -20.03 21.22 3.22
N MET A 36 -19.29 20.15 3.52
CA MET A 36 -18.37 19.54 2.55
C MET A 36 -19.11 19.03 1.30
N TYR A 37 -20.25 18.37 1.50
CA TYR A 37 -21.07 17.91 0.37
C TYR A 37 -21.55 19.08 -0.52
N GLN A 38 -21.98 20.19 0.07
CA GLN A 38 -22.35 21.38 -0.68
C GLN A 38 -21.18 21.93 -1.51
N LEU A 39 -19.99 22.05 -0.89
CA LEU A 39 -18.79 22.48 -1.61
C LEU A 39 -18.41 21.53 -2.77
N LEU A 40 -18.57 20.24 -2.58
CA LEU A 40 -18.35 19.26 -3.66
C LEU A 40 -19.37 19.41 -4.79
N CYS A 41 -20.64 19.68 -4.46
CA CYS A 41 -21.69 19.95 -5.47
C CYS A 41 -21.42 21.22 -6.27
N GLU A 42 -21.00 22.31 -5.62
CA GLU A 42 -20.61 23.56 -6.27
C GLU A 42 -19.42 23.38 -7.24
N ASN A 43 -18.55 22.43 -6.96
CA ASN A 43 -17.37 22.13 -7.76
C ASN A 43 -17.50 20.85 -8.60
N ARG A 44 -18.72 20.39 -8.86
CA ARG A 44 -19.03 19.11 -9.51
C ARG A 44 -18.37 18.92 -10.86
N GLU A 45 -18.15 20.01 -11.61
CA GLU A 45 -17.56 19.94 -12.96
C GLU A 45 -16.04 19.67 -12.97
N LYS A 46 -15.38 19.74 -11.81
CA LYS A 46 -13.96 19.42 -11.71
C LYS A 46 -13.72 17.92 -11.89
N ASP A 47 -12.77 17.55 -12.73
CA ASP A 47 -12.50 16.15 -13.12
C ASP A 47 -12.30 15.19 -11.95
N PHE A 48 -11.67 15.66 -10.87
CA PHE A 48 -11.46 14.85 -9.66
C PHE A 48 -12.73 14.65 -8.81
N ILE A 49 -13.82 15.37 -9.08
CA ILE A 49 -15.12 15.27 -8.38
C ILE A 49 -16.17 14.61 -9.27
N LYS A 50 -16.22 14.97 -10.55
CA LYS A 50 -17.28 14.72 -11.52
C LYS A 50 -17.90 13.31 -11.46
N PHE A 51 -17.09 12.27 -11.48
CA PHE A 51 -17.59 10.88 -11.48
C PHE A 51 -17.62 10.24 -10.08
N LYS A 52 -16.91 10.82 -9.12
CA LYS A 52 -16.73 10.23 -7.79
C LYS A 52 -17.85 10.66 -6.82
N LEU A 53 -18.37 11.86 -6.97
CA LEU A 53 -19.40 12.40 -6.07
C LEU A 53 -20.66 11.53 -6.05
N ASP A 54 -21.12 11.07 -7.20
CA ASP A 54 -22.33 10.26 -7.31
C ASP A 54 -22.17 8.88 -6.64
N LEU A 55 -20.95 8.38 -6.54
CA LEU A 55 -20.67 7.13 -5.83
C LEU A 55 -20.80 7.30 -4.32
N VAL A 56 -20.31 8.42 -3.77
CA VAL A 56 -20.18 8.60 -2.32
C VAL A 56 -21.26 9.45 -1.67
N LYS A 57 -22.08 10.18 -2.46
CA LYS A 57 -23.05 11.15 -1.95
C LYS A 57 -23.98 10.62 -0.85
N ASP A 58 -24.44 9.38 -0.97
CA ASP A 58 -25.40 8.81 -0.01
C ASP A 58 -24.72 8.29 1.26
N SER A 59 -23.41 8.06 1.21
CA SER A 59 -22.61 7.56 2.32
C SER A 59 -21.65 8.58 2.91
N ILE A 60 -21.62 9.81 2.38
CA ILE A 60 -20.62 10.82 2.75
C ILE A 60 -20.58 11.09 4.27
N LYS A 61 -21.72 11.11 4.92
CA LYS A 61 -21.84 11.33 6.35
C LYS A 61 -21.18 10.20 7.17
N LEU A 62 -21.22 8.97 6.67
CA LEU A 62 -20.65 7.79 7.31
C LEU A 62 -19.24 7.45 6.80
N SER A 63 -18.68 8.27 5.93
CA SER A 63 -17.35 8.09 5.38
C SER A 63 -16.27 8.53 6.37
N HIS A 64 -15.07 7.99 6.20
CA HIS A 64 -13.88 8.55 6.82
C HIS A 64 -13.32 9.69 5.99
N CYS A 65 -12.81 10.71 6.64
CA CYS A 65 -12.16 11.84 6.00
C CYS A 65 -10.70 11.90 6.44
N TYR A 66 -9.78 11.90 5.49
CA TYR A 66 -8.35 12.05 5.72
C TYR A 66 -7.87 13.36 5.12
N ILE A 67 -7.01 14.06 5.85
CA ILE A 67 -6.36 15.29 5.40
C ILE A 67 -4.87 15.00 5.28
N SER A 68 -4.29 15.40 4.16
CA SER A 68 -2.85 15.33 3.87
C SER A 68 -2.37 16.62 3.22
N ALA A 69 -1.07 16.79 3.08
CA ALA A 69 -0.50 17.91 2.34
C ALA A 69 -0.94 17.97 0.87
N LYS A 70 -1.41 16.86 0.30
CA LYS A 70 -1.90 16.75 -1.08
C LYS A 70 -3.38 17.09 -1.23
N GLY A 71 -4.15 17.06 -0.15
CA GLY A 71 -5.59 17.33 -0.18
C GLY A 71 -6.41 16.50 0.79
N ILE A 72 -7.68 16.36 0.48
CA ILE A 72 -8.66 15.66 1.30
C ILE A 72 -9.10 14.39 0.59
N SER A 73 -9.12 13.27 1.32
CA SER A 73 -9.64 11.98 0.85
C SER A 73 -10.87 11.59 1.65
N ILE A 74 -11.98 11.32 0.97
CA ILE A 74 -13.23 10.84 1.57
C ILE A 74 -13.38 9.37 1.20
N VAL A 75 -13.34 8.49 2.20
CA VAL A 75 -13.37 7.05 2.04
C VAL A 75 -14.65 6.49 2.64
N PRO A 76 -15.59 5.99 1.84
CA PRO A 76 -16.80 5.35 2.34
C PRO A 76 -16.48 4.12 3.19
N ASN A 77 -17.19 3.91 4.29
CA ASN A 77 -17.05 2.70 5.10
C ASN A 77 -17.49 1.43 4.36
N CYS A 78 -18.47 1.60 3.47
CA CYS A 78 -18.93 0.53 2.59
C CYS A 78 -18.74 0.96 1.14
N THR A 79 -18.06 0.15 0.36
CA THR A 79 -17.87 0.43 -1.07
C THR A 79 -19.21 0.36 -1.79
N PRO A 80 -19.63 1.42 -2.50
CA PRO A 80 -20.94 1.48 -3.17
C PRO A 80 -20.93 0.70 -4.50
N ILE A 81 -20.59 -0.59 -4.46
CA ILE A 81 -20.40 -1.43 -5.66
C ILE A 81 -21.66 -1.52 -6.54
N HIS A 82 -22.87 -1.50 -5.92
CA HIS A 82 -24.15 -1.49 -6.62
C HIS A 82 -24.37 -0.25 -7.53
N LYS A 83 -23.57 0.82 -7.32
CA LYS A 83 -23.58 1.99 -8.20
C LYS A 83 -22.62 1.86 -9.38
N ILE A 84 -21.74 0.86 -9.37
CA ILE A 84 -20.82 0.59 -10.45
C ILE A 84 -21.47 -0.43 -11.38
N LYS A 85 -22.21 0.05 -12.36
CA LYS A 85 -23.02 -0.78 -13.26
C LYS A 85 -22.22 -1.92 -13.92
N SER A 86 -21.02 -1.66 -14.37
CA SER A 86 -20.16 -2.70 -14.98
C SER A 86 -19.82 -3.84 -14.02
N PHE A 87 -19.82 -3.56 -12.73
CA PHE A 87 -19.62 -4.56 -11.69
C PHE A 87 -20.94 -5.23 -11.30
N ASP A 88 -21.99 -4.43 -11.08
CA ASP A 88 -23.30 -4.89 -10.60
C ASP A 88 -24.02 -5.77 -11.65
N ASP A 89 -23.99 -5.34 -12.90
CA ASP A 89 -24.62 -6.08 -14.03
C ASP A 89 -23.81 -7.29 -14.51
N ALA A 90 -22.62 -7.54 -13.95
CA ALA A 90 -21.75 -8.64 -14.37
C ALA A 90 -22.39 -10.00 -14.02
N LYS A 91 -22.67 -10.81 -15.05
CA LYS A 91 -23.26 -12.13 -14.89
C LYS A 91 -22.35 -13.14 -14.17
N ARG A 92 -21.05 -12.92 -14.22
CA ARG A 92 -20.02 -13.73 -13.55
C ARG A 92 -18.92 -12.85 -13.06
N ARG A 93 -18.44 -13.11 -11.84
CA ARG A 93 -17.30 -12.43 -11.23
C ARG A 93 -16.29 -13.46 -10.78
N ILE A 94 -15.03 -13.20 -11.06
CA ILE A 94 -13.92 -14.06 -10.61
C ILE A 94 -13.04 -13.22 -9.70
N TYR A 95 -12.95 -13.65 -8.44
CA TYR A 95 -12.07 -13.03 -7.45
C TYR A 95 -10.83 -13.91 -7.33
N MET A 96 -9.65 -13.31 -7.46
CA MET A 96 -8.38 -14.02 -7.36
C MET A 96 -7.46 -13.27 -6.41
N SER A 97 -6.85 -14.02 -5.50
CA SER A 97 -5.81 -13.50 -4.63
C SER A 97 -4.87 -14.63 -4.24
N ALA A 98 -3.60 -14.30 -4.05
CA ALA A 98 -2.63 -15.23 -3.48
C ALA A 98 -2.86 -15.47 -1.98
N THR A 99 -3.51 -14.53 -1.30
CA THR A 99 -3.80 -14.59 0.13
C THR A 99 -5.25 -14.19 0.35
N LEU A 100 -6.09 -15.15 0.69
CA LEU A 100 -7.48 -14.95 1.11
C LEU A 100 -7.63 -15.53 2.51
N PRO A 101 -7.17 -14.81 3.55
CA PRO A 101 -7.20 -15.33 4.91
C PRO A 101 -8.60 -15.39 5.50
N ASP A 102 -9.54 -14.62 4.94
CA ASP A 102 -10.90 -14.46 5.46
C ASP A 102 -11.87 -14.11 4.32
N ASP A 103 -13.05 -14.67 4.38
CA ASP A 103 -14.11 -14.47 3.41
C ASP A 103 -14.94 -13.21 3.68
N SER A 104 -14.82 -12.61 4.87
CA SER A 104 -15.65 -11.49 5.28
C SER A 104 -15.58 -10.25 4.36
N PRO A 105 -14.45 -9.88 3.72
CA PRO A 105 -14.42 -8.79 2.75
C PRO A 105 -15.31 -9.01 1.54
N PHE A 106 -15.50 -10.26 1.10
CA PHE A 106 -16.39 -10.54 -0.02
C PHE A 106 -17.85 -10.29 0.33
N ALA A 107 -18.28 -10.70 1.53
CA ALA A 107 -19.63 -10.43 1.99
C ALA A 107 -19.85 -8.94 2.28
N THR A 108 -18.94 -8.31 3.02
CA THR A 108 -19.15 -6.94 3.54
C THR A 108 -18.85 -5.86 2.51
N VAL A 109 -17.84 -6.05 1.66
CA VAL A 109 -17.39 -5.06 0.69
C VAL A 109 -17.96 -5.37 -0.70
N MET A 110 -17.95 -6.63 -1.12
CA MET A 110 -18.35 -7.05 -2.46
C MET A 110 -19.80 -7.55 -2.55
N GLY A 111 -20.52 -7.62 -1.43
CA GLY A 111 -21.93 -8.03 -1.39
C GLY A 111 -22.18 -9.45 -1.91
N VAL A 112 -21.20 -10.35 -1.72
CA VAL A 112 -21.30 -11.75 -2.19
C VAL A 112 -22.06 -12.58 -1.17
N ASP A 113 -23.09 -13.31 -1.62
CA ASP A 113 -23.73 -14.35 -0.82
C ASP A 113 -22.98 -15.67 -1.00
N PHE A 114 -22.28 -16.12 0.05
CA PHE A 114 -21.49 -17.35 0.03
C PHE A 114 -22.33 -18.62 -0.14
N LYS A 115 -23.58 -18.58 0.21
CA LYS A 115 -24.44 -19.78 0.16
C LYS A 115 -24.93 -20.10 -1.24
N GLU A 116 -25.19 -19.05 -2.03
CA GLU A 116 -25.83 -19.18 -3.33
C GLU A 116 -24.91 -18.87 -4.50
N ASP A 117 -23.98 -17.94 -4.32
CA ASP A 117 -23.29 -17.30 -5.44
C ASP A 117 -21.82 -17.69 -5.59
N MET A 118 -21.20 -18.32 -4.60
CA MET A 118 -19.75 -18.47 -4.59
C MET A 118 -19.28 -19.93 -4.68
N ARG A 119 -18.45 -20.20 -5.69
CA ARG A 119 -17.68 -21.44 -5.79
C ARG A 119 -16.21 -21.14 -5.48
N VAL A 120 -15.73 -21.64 -4.35
CA VAL A 120 -14.32 -21.56 -3.97
C VAL A 120 -13.53 -22.59 -4.78
N ILE A 121 -12.46 -22.16 -5.42
CA ILE A 121 -11.52 -23.01 -6.14
C ILE A 121 -10.16 -22.83 -5.50
N THR A 122 -9.66 -23.87 -4.84
CA THR A 122 -8.31 -23.89 -4.30
C THR A 122 -7.44 -24.75 -5.21
N PRO A 123 -6.27 -24.27 -5.67
CA PRO A 123 -5.36 -25.09 -6.47
C PRO A 123 -4.91 -26.32 -5.70
N GLU A 124 -4.93 -27.51 -6.34
CA GLU A 124 -4.50 -28.76 -5.73
C GLU A 124 -3.03 -28.76 -5.28
N LYS A 125 -2.21 -27.93 -5.90
CA LYS A 125 -0.79 -27.74 -5.60
C LYS A 125 -0.52 -26.35 -5.00
N ALA A 126 -1.43 -25.83 -4.20
CA ALA A 126 -1.17 -24.65 -3.39
C ALA A 126 -0.13 -25.04 -2.34
N ASN A 127 1.14 -24.97 -2.71
CA ASN A 127 2.22 -25.12 -1.76
C ASN A 127 2.20 -23.91 -0.83
N ASP A 128 2.25 -24.19 0.44
CA ASP A 128 2.36 -23.18 1.46
C ASP A 128 3.64 -22.33 1.21
N ILE A 129 3.57 -21.09 1.62
CA ILE A 129 4.74 -20.21 1.54
C ILE A 129 5.79 -20.81 2.46
N GLY A 130 6.94 -21.20 1.92
CA GLY A 130 8.01 -21.85 2.66
C GLY A 130 8.41 -21.11 3.94
N GLU A 131 9.12 -21.77 4.83
CA GLU A 131 9.57 -21.22 6.10
C GLU A 131 10.28 -19.89 5.92
N ARG A 132 9.89 -18.91 6.75
CA ARG A 132 10.45 -17.56 6.76
C ARG A 132 11.03 -17.25 8.12
N LEU A 133 12.25 -16.77 8.13
CA LEU A 133 12.86 -16.20 9.32
C LEU A 133 12.71 -14.67 9.26
N ILE A 134 11.89 -14.12 10.13
CA ILE A 134 11.73 -12.67 10.27
C ILE A 134 12.69 -12.21 11.36
N VAL A 135 13.63 -11.34 10.99
CA VAL A 135 14.66 -10.82 11.89
C VAL A 135 14.49 -9.31 12.04
N VAL A 136 14.40 -8.85 13.29
CA VAL A 136 14.45 -7.42 13.64
C VAL A 136 15.74 -7.20 14.45
N PRO A 137 16.86 -6.83 13.80
CA PRO A 137 18.18 -6.88 14.42
C PRO A 137 18.29 -6.04 15.69
N LYS A 138 17.70 -4.84 15.73
CA LYS A 138 17.71 -3.95 16.91
C LYS A 138 16.93 -4.51 18.12
N LEU A 139 16.01 -5.46 17.92
CA LEU A 139 15.37 -6.16 19.05
C LEU A 139 16.29 -7.22 19.64
N ILE A 140 17.20 -7.76 18.85
CA ILE A 140 18.16 -8.79 19.28
C ILE A 140 19.38 -8.10 19.94
N ASN A 141 19.92 -7.09 19.28
CA ASN A 141 21.03 -6.30 19.80
C ASN A 141 20.79 -4.81 19.58
N LYS A 142 20.53 -4.06 20.66
CA LYS A 142 20.22 -2.63 20.62
C LYS A 142 21.40 -1.75 20.21
N GLU A 143 22.62 -2.26 20.35
CA GLU A 143 23.86 -1.52 20.04
C GLU A 143 24.20 -1.57 18.54
N LEU A 144 23.57 -2.46 17.76
CA LEU A 144 23.78 -2.53 16.33
C LEU A 144 23.37 -1.22 15.63
N THR A 145 24.32 -0.66 14.93
CA THR A 145 24.10 0.53 14.09
C THR A 145 23.49 0.14 12.75
N GLU A 146 22.80 1.08 12.12
CA GLU A 146 22.24 0.87 10.77
C GLU A 146 23.34 0.60 9.73
N MET A 147 24.48 1.23 9.90
CA MET A 147 25.62 1.05 8.99
C MET A 147 26.19 -0.38 9.08
N GLU A 148 26.35 -0.92 10.29
CA GLU A 148 26.81 -2.29 10.47
C GLU A 148 25.84 -3.30 9.85
N MET A 149 24.53 -3.10 10.04
CA MET A 149 23.52 -3.96 9.44
C MET A 149 23.57 -3.90 7.90
N ARG A 150 23.63 -2.69 7.33
CA ARG A 150 23.71 -2.52 5.87
C ARG A 150 24.97 -3.11 5.29
N ASN A 151 26.12 -2.93 5.94
CA ASN A 151 27.39 -3.51 5.50
C ASN A 151 27.36 -5.04 5.53
N ALA A 152 26.77 -5.64 6.57
CA ALA A 152 26.61 -7.10 6.63
C ALA A 152 25.72 -7.63 5.48
N LEU A 153 24.67 -6.90 5.10
CA LEU A 153 23.80 -7.26 3.97
C LEU A 153 24.51 -7.10 2.62
N ILE A 154 25.33 -6.07 2.45
CA ILE A 154 26.16 -5.88 1.26
C ILE A 154 27.16 -7.05 1.10
N GLU A 155 27.79 -7.49 2.18
CA GLU A 155 28.66 -8.67 2.15
C GLU A 155 27.87 -9.94 1.77
N LYS A 156 26.65 -10.11 2.30
CA LYS A 156 25.78 -11.23 1.93
C LYS A 156 25.33 -11.22 0.46
N ALA A 157 25.30 -10.07 -0.17
CA ALA A 157 24.99 -9.95 -1.59
C ALA A 157 26.05 -10.58 -2.52
N LYS A 158 27.23 -10.92 -1.99
CA LYS A 158 28.26 -11.68 -2.71
C LYS A 158 27.94 -13.18 -2.80
N GLU A 159 27.05 -13.67 -1.94
CA GLU A 159 26.69 -15.10 -1.84
C GLU A 159 25.26 -15.35 -2.31
N TYR A 160 24.35 -14.39 -2.10
CA TYR A 160 22.92 -14.53 -2.33
C TYR A 160 22.34 -13.30 -3.02
N ASN A 161 21.19 -13.45 -3.64
CA ASN A 161 20.38 -12.29 -4.02
C ASN A 161 19.79 -11.62 -2.77
N VAL A 162 20.22 -10.39 -2.53
CA VAL A 162 19.70 -9.50 -1.48
C VAL A 162 18.84 -8.45 -2.15
N VAL A 163 17.54 -8.46 -1.83
CA VAL A 163 16.56 -7.49 -2.35
C VAL A 163 16.19 -6.53 -1.23
N VAL A 164 16.42 -5.25 -1.46
CA VAL A 164 16.16 -4.18 -0.49
C VAL A 164 14.96 -3.35 -0.97
N LEU A 165 13.93 -3.27 -0.17
CA LEU A 165 12.78 -2.40 -0.40
C LEU A 165 13.01 -1.07 0.33
N VAL A 166 12.96 0.02 -0.40
CA VAL A 166 13.10 1.39 0.15
C VAL A 166 11.92 2.27 -0.23
N PRO A 167 11.48 3.21 0.63
CA PRO A 167 10.32 4.06 0.36
C PRO A 167 10.59 5.19 -0.64
N SER A 168 11.85 5.51 -0.93
CA SER A 168 12.19 6.64 -1.80
C SER A 168 13.54 6.49 -2.49
N PHE A 169 13.74 7.23 -3.58
CA PHE A 169 15.05 7.32 -4.24
C PHE A 169 16.14 7.95 -3.36
N ALA A 170 15.78 8.78 -2.40
CA ALA A 170 16.77 9.33 -1.47
C ALA A 170 17.41 8.20 -0.63
N MET A 171 16.59 7.24 -0.20
CA MET A 171 17.10 6.09 0.56
C MET A 171 17.81 5.04 -0.30
N SER A 172 17.50 4.96 -1.60
CA SER A 172 18.21 4.02 -2.48
C SER A 172 19.66 4.41 -2.74
N LYS A 173 20.02 5.69 -2.61
CA LYS A 173 21.37 6.20 -2.92
C LYS A 173 22.49 5.52 -2.12
N TYR A 174 22.23 5.19 -0.85
CA TYR A 174 23.23 4.48 -0.03
C TYR A 174 23.54 3.09 -0.63
N TRP A 175 22.50 2.37 -1.00
CA TRP A 175 22.64 1.03 -1.57
C TRP A 175 23.25 1.07 -2.97
N GLU A 176 22.85 2.04 -3.78
CA GLU A 176 23.39 2.28 -5.12
C GLU A 176 24.89 2.57 -5.10
N SER A 177 25.33 3.45 -4.18
CA SER A 177 26.77 3.76 -4.02
C SER A 177 27.62 2.57 -3.53
N ASN A 178 26.97 1.53 -3.01
CA ASN A 178 27.60 0.27 -2.59
C ASN A 178 27.35 -0.89 -3.58
N GLY A 179 27.05 -0.57 -4.84
CA GLY A 179 26.92 -1.57 -5.92
C GLY A 179 25.52 -2.14 -6.11
N GLY A 180 24.51 -1.57 -5.44
CA GLY A 180 23.12 -1.99 -5.61
C GLY A 180 22.53 -1.53 -6.95
N VAL A 181 21.84 -2.42 -7.64
CA VAL A 181 21.09 -2.12 -8.85
C VAL A 181 19.70 -1.58 -8.48
N VAL A 182 19.46 -0.32 -8.79
CA VAL A 182 18.18 0.34 -8.45
C VAL A 182 17.10 0.05 -9.48
N LEU A 183 15.98 -0.48 -9.01
CA LEU A 183 14.82 -0.82 -9.80
C LEU A 183 13.64 0.10 -9.44
N SER A 184 12.99 0.62 -10.47
CA SER A 184 11.82 1.48 -10.38
C SER A 184 10.75 1.05 -11.37
N SER A 185 9.62 1.72 -11.38
CA SER A 185 8.51 1.40 -12.31
C SER A 185 8.91 1.33 -13.78
N GLY A 186 9.95 2.08 -14.19
CA GLY A 186 10.40 2.13 -15.59
C GLY A 186 11.23 0.93 -16.04
N ASN A 187 11.93 0.24 -15.13
CA ASN A 187 12.85 -0.86 -15.42
C ASN A 187 12.59 -2.14 -14.62
N ILE A 188 11.47 -2.21 -13.90
CA ILE A 188 11.20 -3.30 -12.97
C ILE A 188 11.13 -4.67 -13.64
N SER A 189 10.52 -4.75 -14.81
CA SER A 189 10.35 -6.03 -15.52
C SER A 189 11.69 -6.62 -15.95
N GLU A 190 12.58 -5.79 -16.52
CA GLU A 190 13.93 -6.19 -16.88
C GLU A 190 14.75 -6.55 -15.65
N GLY A 191 14.63 -5.74 -14.60
CA GLY A 191 15.30 -5.98 -13.32
C GLY A 191 14.88 -7.28 -12.66
N VAL A 192 13.61 -7.63 -12.65
CA VAL A 192 13.10 -8.90 -12.12
C VAL A 192 13.64 -10.09 -12.93
N SER A 193 13.69 -9.97 -14.25
CA SER A 193 14.30 -11.00 -15.09
C SER A 193 15.78 -11.18 -14.75
N HIS A 194 16.53 -10.10 -14.62
CA HIS A 194 17.92 -10.11 -14.23
C HIS A 194 18.15 -10.75 -12.84
N ILE A 195 17.30 -10.46 -11.85
CA ILE A 195 17.36 -11.09 -10.53
C ILE A 195 17.19 -12.62 -10.64
N LYS A 196 16.23 -13.06 -11.46
CA LYS A 196 15.93 -14.49 -11.65
C LYS A 196 17.05 -15.26 -12.36
N GLU A 197 17.81 -14.59 -13.20
CA GLU A 197 18.93 -15.17 -13.96
C GLU A 197 20.23 -15.23 -13.15
N ASN A 198 20.34 -14.40 -12.11
CA ASN A 198 21.54 -14.32 -11.28
C ASN A 198 21.37 -15.05 -9.94
N SER A 199 22.47 -15.66 -9.46
CA SER A 199 22.48 -16.38 -8.19
C SER A 199 22.83 -15.50 -6.98
N HIS A 200 23.41 -14.33 -7.22
CA HIS A 200 23.83 -13.38 -6.18
C HIS A 200 23.83 -11.96 -6.73
N GLY A 201 23.57 -10.99 -5.85
CA GLY A 201 23.55 -9.58 -6.20
C GLY A 201 22.81 -8.73 -5.17
N LEU A 202 22.99 -7.41 -5.28
CA LEU A 202 22.32 -6.42 -4.46
C LEU A 202 21.34 -5.65 -5.33
N TYR A 203 20.06 -5.75 -5.03
CA TYR A 203 18.98 -5.13 -5.79
C TYR A 203 18.15 -4.23 -4.88
N VAL A 204 17.80 -3.04 -5.36
CA VAL A 204 17.07 -2.05 -4.57
C VAL A 204 15.78 -1.69 -5.29
N ILE A 205 14.65 -1.97 -4.69
CA ILE A 205 13.34 -1.68 -5.28
C ILE A 205 12.74 -0.48 -4.56
N VAL A 206 12.40 0.56 -5.35
CA VAL A 206 11.93 1.82 -4.81
C VAL A 206 10.41 1.88 -4.81
N ASN A 207 9.82 2.09 -3.63
CA ASN A 207 8.38 2.33 -3.41
C ASN A 207 7.46 1.32 -4.10
N ARG A 208 7.84 0.03 -4.07
CA ARG A 208 7.02 -1.06 -4.60
C ARG A 208 7.15 -2.29 -3.70
N TYR A 209 6.09 -2.58 -2.96
CA TYR A 209 6.03 -3.62 -1.94
C TYR A 209 5.19 -4.83 -2.34
N ASP A 210 4.55 -4.77 -3.51
CA ASP A 210 3.70 -5.82 -4.05
C ASP A 210 3.90 -6.04 -5.56
N GLY A 211 3.27 -7.07 -6.09
CA GLY A 211 3.23 -7.36 -7.51
C GLY A 211 4.57 -7.83 -8.10
N ILE A 212 5.52 -8.29 -7.27
CA ILE A 212 6.80 -8.85 -7.69
C ILE A 212 6.93 -10.26 -7.10
N ASP A 213 7.09 -11.23 -7.99
CA ASP A 213 7.33 -12.62 -7.63
C ASP A 213 8.81 -12.97 -7.87
N LEU A 214 9.50 -13.32 -6.78
CA LEU A 214 10.91 -13.71 -6.75
C LEU A 214 11.02 -15.05 -6.03
N PRO A 215 10.77 -16.17 -6.73
CA PRO A 215 10.78 -17.48 -6.13
C PRO A 215 12.19 -17.96 -5.80
N ASP A 216 12.29 -18.84 -4.81
CA ASP A 216 13.48 -19.62 -4.45
C ASP A 216 14.75 -18.75 -4.29
N ASN A 217 15.77 -19.06 -5.11
CA ASN A 217 17.06 -18.39 -5.07
C ASN A 217 17.02 -16.95 -5.61
N SER A 218 15.93 -16.54 -6.26
CA SER A 218 15.78 -15.18 -6.76
C SER A 218 15.75 -14.15 -5.62
N CYS A 219 15.29 -14.52 -4.42
CA CYS A 219 15.35 -13.65 -3.25
C CYS A 219 15.50 -14.49 -1.97
N ARG A 220 16.74 -14.69 -1.53
CA ARG A 220 17.01 -15.36 -0.25
C ARG A 220 16.99 -14.43 0.94
N ILE A 221 17.30 -13.17 0.73
CA ILE A 221 17.29 -12.15 1.76
C ILE A 221 16.47 -10.97 1.27
N LEU A 222 15.34 -10.73 1.94
CA LEU A 222 14.51 -9.55 1.72
C LEU A 222 14.73 -8.56 2.88
N VAL A 223 15.06 -7.33 2.54
CA VAL A 223 15.30 -6.26 3.50
C VAL A 223 14.21 -5.19 3.31
N ILE A 224 13.59 -4.79 4.39
CA ILE A 224 12.69 -3.62 4.42
C ILE A 224 13.45 -2.50 5.11
N ASP A 225 14.01 -1.57 4.33
CA ASP A 225 14.79 -0.45 4.83
C ASP A 225 13.96 0.84 4.78
N GLY A 226 13.20 1.05 5.84
CA GLY A 226 12.26 2.15 6.01
C GLY A 226 10.79 1.72 5.91
N LEU A 227 9.91 2.56 6.44
CA LEU A 227 8.47 2.30 6.39
C LEU A 227 7.90 2.59 5.00
N PRO A 228 6.99 1.74 4.51
CA PRO A 228 6.26 2.01 3.27
C PRO A 228 5.57 3.36 3.30
N ASN A 229 5.53 4.00 2.14
CA ASN A 229 4.83 5.26 2.00
C ASN A 229 3.32 4.99 1.89
N ILE A 230 2.57 5.29 2.96
CA ILE A 230 1.13 5.01 3.07
C ILE A 230 0.29 5.88 2.11
N SER A 231 0.85 6.93 1.51
CA SER A 231 0.12 7.86 0.64
C SER A 231 -0.33 7.27 -0.72
N ASN A 232 0.01 6.02 -1.00
CA ASN A 232 -0.33 5.34 -2.26
C ASN A 232 -1.10 4.01 -2.05
N MET A 233 -1.62 3.78 -0.85
CA MET A 233 -2.54 2.66 -0.59
C MET A 233 -3.98 3.08 -0.83
#